data_e57a036cfe92baa80b30fced436321ab
#
_entry.id   e57a036cfe92baa80b30fced436321ab
#
_cell.length_a   1.000
_cell.length_b   1.000
_cell.length_c   1.000
_cell.angle_alpha   90.00
_cell.angle_beta   90.00
_cell.angle_gamma   90.00
#
_symmetry.space_group_name_H-M   'P 1'
#
loop_
_entity.id
_entity.type
_entity.pdbx_description
1 polymer ?
#
loop_
_entity_poly.entity_id
_entity_poly.type
_entity_poly.pdbx_seq_one_letter_code
_entity_poly.pdbx_strand_id
1 'polypeptide(L)'
;MNRDESIDFAKKYLEDLLSFFGLNTDVTARCATDEEVIELSVPSTHLNGFLIGQRGETLRSLQFLLSMSLKNKDAELTRVNIDVANYKQHRAERVADQVKEWCEQVAQSGEPMHLKPMSPVDRRTAHRVVAEFPSLSSHSEGEGRDRHLVIEKVGE
;
A
#
# COMPACT_ATOMS: atom_id res chain seq x y z
N MET A 1 17.80 20.88 -4.70
CA MET A 1 18.38 19.52 -4.51
C MET A 1 18.27 18.74 -5.80
N ASN A 2 19.38 18.21 -6.26
CA ASN A 2 19.36 17.33 -7.42
C ASN A 2 18.80 15.94 -7.05
N ARG A 3 18.76 15.02 -8.03
CA ARG A 3 18.20 13.68 -7.85
C ARG A 3 18.89 12.88 -6.73
N ASP A 4 20.21 12.82 -6.75
CA ASP A 4 20.98 12.05 -5.77
C ASP A 4 20.85 12.64 -4.36
N GLU A 5 20.93 13.95 -4.26
CA GLU A 5 20.69 14.66 -3.00
C GLU A 5 19.29 14.44 -2.45
N SER A 6 18.27 14.33 -3.33
CA SER A 6 16.89 14.04 -2.92
C SER A 6 16.79 12.64 -2.32
N ILE A 7 17.46 11.66 -2.92
CA ILE A 7 17.48 10.27 -2.43
C ILE A 7 18.21 10.19 -1.08
N ASP A 8 19.37 10.82 -0.97
CA ASP A 8 20.15 10.83 0.28
C ASP A 8 19.41 11.54 1.40
N PHE A 9 18.75 12.65 1.10
CA PHE A 9 17.92 13.36 2.06
C PHE A 9 16.77 12.49 2.56
N ALA A 10 16.05 11.83 1.64
CA ALA A 10 14.93 10.96 1.99
C ALA A 10 15.35 9.82 2.91
N LYS A 11 16.45 9.15 2.57
CA LYS A 11 17.03 8.08 3.37
C LYS A 11 17.36 8.55 4.78
N LYS A 12 18.13 9.64 4.89
CA LYS A 12 18.56 10.18 6.18
C LYS A 12 17.37 10.66 7.01
N TYR A 13 16.42 11.34 6.39
CA TYR A 13 15.21 11.82 7.07
C TYR A 13 14.45 10.65 7.71
N LEU A 14 14.26 9.56 6.99
CA LEU A 14 13.57 8.39 7.52
C LEU A 14 14.39 7.72 8.63
N GLU A 15 15.69 7.55 8.45
CA GLU A 15 16.56 6.98 9.48
C GLU A 15 16.55 7.82 10.77
N ASP A 16 16.56 9.15 10.65
CA ASP A 16 16.49 10.07 11.79
C ASP A 16 15.13 9.94 12.51
N LEU A 17 14.02 9.88 11.76
CA LEU A 17 12.70 9.64 12.35
C LEU A 17 12.65 8.32 13.12
N LEU A 18 13.16 7.25 12.53
CA LEU A 18 13.19 5.93 13.16
C LEU A 18 14.02 5.94 14.44
N SER A 19 15.10 6.72 14.48
CA SER A 19 15.95 6.83 15.66
C SER A 19 15.21 7.42 16.85
N PHE A 20 14.24 8.30 16.66
CA PHE A 20 13.39 8.82 17.74
C PHE A 20 12.51 7.75 18.38
N PHE A 21 12.23 6.67 17.69
CA PHE A 21 11.51 5.50 18.22
C PHE A 21 12.45 4.43 18.75
N GLY A 22 13.74 4.73 18.85
CA GLY A 22 14.73 3.79 19.33
C GLY A 22 15.23 2.79 18.28
N LEU A 23 14.94 3.02 17.00
CA LEU A 23 15.40 2.17 15.91
C LEU A 23 16.61 2.78 15.22
N ASN A 24 17.77 2.12 15.37
CA ASN A 24 18.97 2.45 14.61
C ASN A 24 19.14 1.41 13.51
N THR A 25 18.40 1.57 12.43
CA THR A 25 18.39 0.64 11.31
C THR A 25 18.78 1.34 10.02
N ASP A 26 19.43 0.61 9.13
CA ASP A 26 19.79 1.10 7.80
C ASP A 26 18.58 1.00 6.87
N VAL A 27 18.16 2.13 6.33
CA VAL A 27 17.12 2.20 5.31
C VAL A 27 17.76 2.03 3.95
N THR A 28 17.19 1.17 3.11
CA THR A 28 17.63 1.03 1.71
C THR A 28 16.84 2.01 0.85
N ALA A 29 17.54 2.85 0.10
CA ALA A 29 16.95 3.83 -0.80
C ALA A 29 17.28 3.48 -2.25
N ARG A 30 16.28 3.47 -3.13
CA ARG A 30 16.43 3.25 -4.56
C ARG A 30 15.51 4.18 -5.34
N CYS A 31 15.95 4.54 -6.52
CA CYS A 31 15.10 5.20 -7.50
C CYS A 31 15.57 4.76 -8.89
N ALA A 32 14.73 4.08 -9.63
CA ALA A 32 15.04 3.66 -10.98
C ALA A 32 15.29 4.90 -11.87
N THR A 33 16.18 4.79 -12.86
CA THR A 33 16.64 5.93 -13.68
C THR A 33 15.49 6.60 -14.45
N ASP A 34 14.50 5.82 -14.81
CA ASP A 34 13.31 6.22 -15.55
C ASP A 34 12.10 6.53 -14.66
N GLU A 35 12.25 6.40 -13.35
CA GLU A 35 11.19 6.65 -12.38
C GLU A 35 11.42 7.93 -11.59
N GLU A 36 10.34 8.52 -11.12
CA GLU A 36 10.35 9.73 -10.29
C GLU A 36 9.94 9.44 -8.84
N VAL A 37 10.03 8.19 -8.42
CA VAL A 37 9.63 7.75 -7.07
C VAL A 37 10.83 7.18 -6.35
N ILE A 38 11.11 7.73 -5.16
CA ILE A 38 12.14 7.18 -4.27
C ILE A 38 11.52 6.01 -3.49
N GLU A 39 12.09 4.83 -3.68
CA GLU A 39 11.70 3.64 -2.94
C GLU A 39 12.58 3.49 -1.71
N LEU A 40 11.97 3.56 -0.52
CA LEU A 40 12.64 3.38 0.77
C LEU A 40 12.16 2.08 1.40
N SER A 41 13.09 1.22 1.78
CA SER A 41 12.79 -0.06 2.42
C SER A 41 13.36 -0.10 3.83
N VAL A 42 12.49 -0.36 4.80
CA VAL A 42 12.85 -0.55 6.20
C VAL A 42 12.85 -2.05 6.49
N PRO A 43 13.94 -2.60 7.02
CA PRO A 43 13.99 -4.02 7.35
C PRO A 43 13.04 -4.38 8.50
N SER A 44 12.74 -5.66 8.65
CA SER A 44 11.88 -6.15 9.73
C SER A 44 12.51 -5.87 11.11
N THR A 45 11.74 -5.29 12.00
CA THR A 45 12.12 -5.02 13.38
C THR A 45 10.96 -5.36 14.31
N HIS A 46 11.18 -5.27 15.62
CA HIS A 46 10.11 -5.48 16.61
C HIS A 46 9.04 -4.38 16.60
N LEU A 47 9.26 -3.27 15.90
CA LEU A 47 8.31 -2.15 15.76
C LEU A 47 7.55 -2.14 14.44
N ASN A 48 7.57 -3.22 13.66
CA ASN A 48 6.87 -3.28 12.36
C ASN A 48 5.40 -2.83 12.48
N GLY A 49 4.67 -3.39 13.43
CA GLY A 49 3.26 -3.06 13.62
C GLY A 49 3.03 -1.58 13.95
N PHE A 50 3.91 -0.98 14.73
CA PHE A 50 3.86 0.44 15.07
C PHE A 50 4.11 1.34 13.86
N LEU A 51 5.13 1.00 13.06
CA LEU A 51 5.51 1.78 11.86
C LEU A 51 4.47 1.68 10.75
N ILE A 52 3.82 0.53 10.62
CA ILE A 52 2.78 0.31 9.62
C ILE A 52 1.47 0.96 10.06
N GLY A 53 1.10 0.74 11.32
CA GLY A 53 -0.18 1.18 11.86
C GLY A 53 -1.35 0.37 11.33
N GLN A 54 -2.54 0.74 11.73
CA GLN A 54 -3.76 0.06 11.31
C GLN A 54 -4.00 0.29 9.81
N ARG A 55 -4.06 -0.77 9.03
CA ARG A 55 -4.25 -0.75 7.58
C ARG A 55 -3.21 0.10 6.83
N GLY A 56 -2.02 0.24 7.39
CA GLY A 56 -0.95 1.04 6.80
C GLY A 56 -1.10 2.55 6.97
N GLU A 57 -1.93 3.02 7.90
CA GLU A 57 -2.17 4.46 8.11
C GLU A 57 -0.92 5.21 8.55
N THR A 58 -0.16 4.67 9.51
CA THR A 58 1.09 5.29 9.96
C THR A 58 2.09 5.37 8.83
N LEU A 59 2.20 4.31 8.06
CA LEU A 59 3.09 4.25 6.90
C LEU A 59 2.76 5.32 5.87
N ARG A 60 1.48 5.51 5.56
CA ARG A 60 1.04 6.57 4.64
C ARG A 60 1.33 7.96 5.18
N SER A 61 1.18 8.16 6.49
CA SER A 61 1.52 9.43 7.14
C SER A 61 3.01 9.74 7.05
N LEU A 62 3.86 8.74 7.25
CA LEU A 62 5.31 8.89 7.08
C LEU A 62 5.67 9.27 5.64
N GLN A 63 5.06 8.62 4.66
CA GLN A 63 5.26 8.95 3.24
C GLN A 63 4.85 10.39 2.93
N PHE A 64 3.72 10.83 3.46
CA PHE A 64 3.23 12.19 3.27
C PHE A 64 4.19 13.21 3.87
N LEU A 65 4.64 13.03 5.11
CA LEU A 65 5.58 13.93 5.77
C LEU A 65 6.88 14.05 4.99
N LEU A 66 7.42 12.94 4.53
CA LEU A 66 8.67 12.92 3.79
C LEU A 66 8.52 13.60 2.41
N SER A 67 7.43 13.33 1.70
CA SER A 67 7.14 14.00 0.44
C SER A 67 7.00 15.50 0.60
N MET A 68 6.32 15.96 1.66
CA MET A 68 6.19 17.38 1.95
C MET A 68 7.53 18.03 2.30
N SER A 69 8.38 17.32 3.05
CA SER A 69 9.71 17.82 3.38
C SER A 69 10.59 18.00 2.14
N LEU A 70 10.52 17.05 1.20
CA LEU A 70 11.21 17.15 -0.09
C LEU A 70 10.70 18.34 -0.92
N LYS A 71 9.39 18.52 -1.00
CA LYS A 71 8.79 19.66 -1.70
C LYS A 71 9.24 20.99 -1.11
N ASN A 72 9.25 21.10 0.22
CA ASN A 72 9.67 22.33 0.90
C ASN A 72 11.15 22.67 0.70
N LYS A 73 11.94 21.71 0.25
CA LYS A 73 13.36 21.91 -0.05
C LYS A 73 13.64 22.01 -1.55
N ASP A 74 12.61 22.17 -2.35
CA ASP A 74 12.71 22.26 -3.81
C ASP A 74 13.51 21.08 -4.39
N ALA A 75 13.26 19.89 -3.88
CA ALA A 75 13.93 18.68 -4.33
C ALA A 75 13.45 18.27 -5.74
N GLU A 76 14.36 17.77 -6.55
CA GLU A 76 14.04 17.25 -7.88
C GLU A 76 13.06 16.06 -7.80
N LEU A 77 13.26 15.18 -6.81
CA LEU A 77 12.35 14.07 -6.53
C LEU A 77 11.55 14.37 -5.27
N THR A 78 10.23 14.34 -5.37
CA THR A 78 9.32 14.64 -4.26
C THR A 78 8.36 13.50 -3.92
N ARG A 79 8.31 12.46 -4.76
CA ARG A 79 7.46 11.30 -4.55
C ARG A 79 8.23 10.21 -3.84
N VAL A 80 7.66 9.67 -2.77
CA VAL A 80 8.30 8.65 -1.94
C VAL A 80 7.33 7.51 -1.70
N ASN A 81 7.86 6.31 -1.76
CA ASN A 81 7.17 5.10 -1.36
C ASN A 81 7.99 4.43 -0.25
N ILE A 82 7.39 4.25 0.92
CA ILE A 82 8.04 3.61 2.07
C ILE A 82 7.43 2.23 2.25
N ASP A 83 8.27 1.21 2.34
CA ASP A 83 7.86 -0.14 2.67
C ASP A 83 8.56 -0.62 3.94
N VAL A 84 7.84 -1.29 4.81
CA VAL A 84 8.34 -1.85 6.07
C VAL A 84 8.19 -3.37 6.01
N ALA A 85 9.31 -4.09 6.05
CA ALA A 85 9.32 -5.55 6.10
C ALA A 85 8.50 -6.23 4.99
N ASN A 86 8.47 -5.66 3.80
CA ASN A 86 7.65 -6.12 2.67
C ASN A 86 6.14 -6.12 2.97
N TYR A 87 5.69 -5.20 3.78
CA TYR A 87 4.28 -5.10 4.20
C TYR A 87 3.32 -5.05 3.01
N LYS A 88 3.62 -4.23 2.00
CA LYS A 88 2.71 -4.04 0.86
C LYS A 88 2.48 -5.33 0.09
N GLN A 89 3.54 -6.11 -0.13
CA GLN A 89 3.43 -7.42 -0.78
C GLN A 89 2.65 -8.41 0.08
N HIS A 90 2.98 -8.53 1.37
CA HIS A 90 2.28 -9.42 2.30
C HIS A 90 0.81 -9.03 2.45
N ARG A 91 0.50 -7.74 2.46
CA ARG A 91 -0.88 -7.25 2.52
C ARG A 91 -1.65 -7.64 1.26
N ALA A 92 -1.06 -7.45 0.08
CA ALA A 92 -1.68 -7.81 -1.19
C ALA A 92 -1.95 -9.33 -1.25
N GLU A 93 -1.01 -10.16 -0.80
CA GLU A 93 -1.19 -11.61 -0.74
C GLU A 93 -2.34 -12.01 0.19
N ARG A 94 -2.42 -11.40 1.38
CA ARG A 94 -3.51 -11.68 2.33
C ARG A 94 -4.87 -11.25 1.79
N VAL A 95 -4.95 -10.09 1.15
CA VAL A 95 -6.18 -9.62 0.51
C VAL A 95 -6.57 -10.55 -0.63
N ALA A 96 -5.62 -10.95 -1.47
CA ALA A 96 -5.86 -11.87 -2.57
C ALA A 96 -6.41 -13.21 -2.09
N ASP A 97 -5.81 -13.80 -1.07
CA ASP A 97 -6.26 -15.09 -0.49
C ASP A 97 -7.68 -14.97 0.09
N GLN A 98 -7.96 -13.91 0.80
CA GLN A 98 -9.29 -13.67 1.37
C GLN A 98 -10.34 -13.46 0.27
N VAL A 99 -10.01 -12.73 -0.77
CA VAL A 99 -10.93 -12.49 -1.90
C VAL A 99 -11.20 -13.79 -2.65
N LYS A 100 -10.20 -14.66 -2.81
CA LYS A 100 -10.40 -16.00 -3.42
C LYS A 100 -11.44 -16.82 -2.66
N GLU A 101 -11.37 -16.84 -1.33
CA GLU A 101 -12.37 -17.51 -0.51
C GLU A 101 -13.78 -16.93 -0.73
N TRP A 102 -13.90 -15.62 -0.77
CA TRP A 102 -15.19 -14.96 -1.01
C TRP A 102 -15.71 -15.24 -2.43
N CYS A 103 -14.83 -15.27 -3.42
CA CYS A 103 -15.20 -15.63 -4.80
C CYS A 103 -15.76 -17.05 -4.86
N GLU A 104 -15.15 -18.00 -4.17
CA GLU A 104 -15.64 -19.38 -4.10
C GLU A 104 -17.02 -19.45 -3.46
N GLN A 105 -17.25 -18.69 -2.39
CA GLN A 105 -18.57 -18.60 -1.72
C GLN A 105 -19.63 -18.03 -2.66
N VAL A 106 -19.35 -16.95 -3.38
CA VAL A 106 -20.28 -16.36 -4.34
C VAL A 106 -20.58 -17.31 -5.49
N ALA A 107 -19.56 -18.00 -6.01
CA ALA A 107 -19.72 -18.98 -7.08
C ALA A 107 -20.63 -20.14 -6.67
N GLN A 108 -20.58 -20.56 -5.40
CA GLN A 108 -21.40 -21.64 -4.87
C GLN A 108 -22.83 -21.18 -4.53
N SER A 109 -22.97 -20.05 -3.84
CA SER A 109 -24.27 -19.56 -3.40
C SER A 109 -25.08 -18.87 -4.49
N GLY A 110 -24.41 -18.25 -5.48
CA GLY A 110 -25.04 -17.43 -6.51
C GLY A 110 -25.52 -16.07 -6.01
N GLU A 111 -25.33 -15.75 -4.73
CA GLU A 111 -25.76 -14.49 -4.13
C GLU A 111 -24.63 -13.46 -4.15
N PRO A 112 -24.93 -12.18 -4.46
CA PRO A 112 -23.94 -11.11 -4.39
C PRO A 112 -23.39 -10.96 -2.97
N MET A 113 -22.10 -10.61 -2.88
CA MET A 113 -21.43 -10.35 -1.60
C MET A 113 -20.92 -8.92 -1.57
N HIS A 114 -21.34 -8.16 -0.56
CA HIS A 114 -20.82 -6.84 -0.27
C HIS A 114 -19.66 -6.96 0.71
N LEU A 115 -18.46 -6.56 0.28
CA LEU A 115 -17.28 -6.59 1.13
C LEU A 115 -17.26 -5.36 2.04
N LYS A 116 -16.47 -5.43 3.12
CA LYS A 116 -16.23 -4.26 3.95
C LYS A 116 -15.49 -3.18 3.16
N PRO A 117 -15.66 -1.89 3.51
CA PRO A 117 -14.90 -0.82 2.87
C PRO A 117 -13.40 -1.08 2.88
N MET A 118 -12.75 -0.84 1.77
CA MET A 118 -11.32 -1.07 1.55
C MET A 118 -10.65 0.15 0.97
N SER A 119 -9.33 0.25 1.18
CA SER A 119 -8.51 1.24 0.50
C SER A 119 -8.53 1.04 -1.03
N PRO A 120 -8.22 2.08 -1.81
CA PRO A 120 -8.10 1.93 -3.27
C PRO A 120 -7.11 0.84 -3.70
N VAL A 121 -6.03 0.65 -2.96
CA VAL A 121 -5.02 -0.38 -3.24
C VAL A 121 -5.61 -1.78 -3.04
N ASP A 122 -6.29 -2.01 -1.93
CA ASP A 122 -6.93 -3.29 -1.63
C ASP A 122 -8.05 -3.60 -2.63
N ARG A 123 -8.85 -2.60 -3.02
CA ARG A 123 -9.90 -2.76 -4.03
C ARG A 123 -9.33 -3.16 -5.38
N ARG A 124 -8.20 -2.59 -5.80
CA ARG A 124 -7.52 -2.99 -7.05
C ARG A 124 -7.06 -4.44 -7.01
N THR A 125 -6.48 -4.86 -5.89
CA THR A 125 -6.10 -6.27 -5.69
C THR A 125 -7.33 -7.18 -5.77
N ALA A 126 -8.41 -6.81 -5.12
CA ALA A 126 -9.66 -7.58 -5.14
C ALA A 126 -10.25 -7.68 -6.55
N HIS A 127 -10.33 -6.58 -7.31
CA HIS A 127 -10.80 -6.60 -8.70
C HIS A 127 -9.97 -7.55 -9.57
N ARG A 128 -8.65 -7.51 -9.41
CA ARG A 128 -7.75 -8.40 -10.15
C ARG A 128 -8.01 -9.87 -9.86
N VAL A 129 -8.22 -10.21 -8.58
CA VAL A 129 -8.51 -11.59 -8.18
C VAL A 129 -9.86 -12.05 -8.72
N VAL A 130 -10.90 -11.23 -8.62
CA VAL A 130 -12.23 -11.56 -9.16
C VAL A 130 -12.19 -11.79 -10.66
N ALA A 131 -11.36 -11.04 -11.38
CA ALA A 131 -11.17 -11.22 -12.83
C ALA A 131 -10.62 -12.60 -13.23
N GLU A 132 -9.98 -13.32 -12.30
CA GLU A 132 -9.51 -14.69 -12.53
C GLU A 132 -10.67 -15.72 -12.50
N PHE A 133 -11.86 -15.34 -12.05
CA PHE A 133 -13.06 -16.19 -11.99
C PHE A 133 -14.01 -15.82 -13.14
N PRO A 134 -14.10 -16.63 -14.21
CA PRO A 134 -14.91 -16.28 -15.38
C PRO A 134 -16.41 -16.11 -15.09
N SER A 135 -16.91 -16.78 -14.07
CA SER A 135 -18.33 -16.72 -13.68
C SER A 135 -18.67 -15.54 -12.77
N LEU A 136 -17.70 -14.76 -12.37
CA LEU A 136 -17.88 -13.66 -11.42
C LEU A 136 -17.49 -12.32 -12.02
N SER A 137 -18.11 -11.26 -11.51
CA SER A 137 -17.73 -9.88 -11.80
C SER A 137 -17.68 -9.08 -10.51
N SER A 138 -16.99 -7.96 -10.54
CA SER A 138 -16.92 -7.05 -9.41
C SER A 138 -17.11 -5.61 -9.85
N HIS A 139 -17.67 -4.81 -8.96
CA HIS A 139 -17.79 -3.38 -9.11
C HIS A 139 -17.71 -2.71 -7.75
N SER A 140 -17.36 -1.44 -7.71
CA SER A 140 -17.32 -0.66 -6.48
C SER A 140 -18.61 0.13 -6.32
N GLU A 141 -19.14 0.18 -5.10
CA GLU A 141 -20.29 0.99 -4.72
C GLU A 141 -19.95 1.90 -3.55
N GLY A 142 -20.71 2.99 -3.41
CA GLY A 142 -20.55 3.94 -2.33
C GLY A 142 -19.52 5.03 -2.65
N GLU A 143 -19.36 5.95 -1.70
CA GLU A 143 -18.46 7.11 -1.84
C GLU A 143 -17.58 7.25 -0.60
N GLY A 144 -16.38 7.81 -0.79
CA GLY A 144 -15.46 8.12 0.28
C GLY A 144 -15.03 6.88 1.08
N ARG A 145 -15.14 6.98 2.39
CA ARG A 145 -14.74 5.89 3.32
C ARG A 145 -15.66 4.67 3.28
N ASP A 146 -16.89 4.85 2.78
CA ASP A 146 -17.88 3.77 2.69
C ASP A 146 -17.79 3.02 1.36
N ARG A 147 -16.89 3.44 0.48
CA ARG A 147 -16.73 2.78 -0.82
C ARG A 147 -16.23 1.36 -0.64
N HIS A 148 -16.98 0.42 -1.18
CA HIS A 148 -16.74 -1.02 -1.01
C HIS A 148 -16.91 -1.76 -2.34
N LEU A 149 -16.40 -2.97 -2.38
CA LEU A 149 -16.50 -3.86 -3.53
C LEU A 149 -17.72 -4.78 -3.39
N VAL A 150 -18.39 -5.03 -4.49
CA VAL A 150 -19.44 -6.04 -4.59
C VAL A 150 -18.97 -7.12 -5.56
N ILE A 151 -19.03 -8.37 -5.13
CA ILE A 151 -18.74 -9.55 -5.97
C ILE A 151 -20.08 -10.20 -6.31
N GLU A 152 -20.34 -10.39 -7.59
CA GLU A 152 -21.59 -11.02 -8.03
C GLU A 152 -21.35 -12.01 -9.15
N LYS A 153 -22.26 -12.96 -9.27
CA LYS A 153 -22.23 -13.94 -10.34
C LYS A 153 -22.69 -13.27 -11.65
N VAL A 154 -21.97 -13.51 -12.71
CA VAL A 154 -22.34 -13.03 -14.03
C VAL A 154 -23.63 -13.73 -14.45
N GLY A 155 -24.67 -12.98 -14.81
CA GLY A 155 -25.92 -13.52 -15.29
C GLY A 155 -25.74 -14.29 -16.60
N GLU A 156 -26.50 -15.36 -16.77
CA GLU A 156 -26.55 -16.07 -18.04
C GLU A 156 -27.19 -15.25 -19.15
#